data_8cf63c6b8341e5be1eb230a49e30f9d3
#
_entry.id   8cf63c6b8341e5be1eb230a49e30f9d3
#
_cell.length_a   1.000
_cell.length_b   1.000
_cell.length_c   1.000
_cell.angle_alpha   90.00
_cell.angle_beta   90.00
_cell.angle_gamma   90.00
#
_symmetry.space_group_name_H-M   'P 1'
#
loop_
_entity.id
_entity.type
_entity.pdbx_description
1 polymer ?
#
loop_
_entity_poly.entity_id
_entity_poly.type
_entity_poly.pdbx_seq_one_letter_code
_entity_poly.pdbx_strand_id
1 'polypeptide(L)'
;MDPRLRLDVLIPTHNRAPMLERCVRSVLSATPTPRLLVHVTVICNGCTDDSRDVVRWLQMSYPGMITLLEERRRGKSKALNAAIEATGGDLVGMIDDDEEVAPEWLTVIADAFTDPHLDFIGGPYVPICDTPLPDWLPDEYLAVVGAVDNGSAPRPYGRDFPGILKGGNAVIRRRALQLVGPYAEHLGPGSFSRLFSCEDEDMYWRLLEARRVGRYYPTLVINHYIETSRLSREYFRRWCFWRGVSRGLMDRRHPLPVPYLAGIPRFLWGRAGRALLRLSRLRSRRPARDVFTDELRMWDVAGYFCGRQVYTLARFSPVASRRDGSDHGYAAMQHELARMEELAPAEERHMDDVELAG
;
A
#
# COMPACT_ATOMS: atom_id res chain seq x y z
N MET A 1 -4.92 -9.29 -34.90
CA MET A 1 -4.62 -8.71 -33.57
C MET A 1 -3.13 -8.91 -33.31
N ASP A 2 -2.46 -7.92 -32.77
CA ASP A 2 -1.06 -8.04 -32.34
C ASP A 2 -0.98 -9.15 -31.27
N PRO A 3 -0.13 -10.18 -31.41
CA PRO A 3 -0.01 -11.28 -30.45
C PRO A 3 0.61 -10.84 -29.12
N ARG A 4 1.10 -9.60 -29.03
CA ARG A 4 1.71 -9.04 -27.83
C ARG A 4 0.65 -8.63 -26.82
N LEU A 5 0.91 -8.92 -25.53
CA LEU A 5 0.10 -8.36 -24.44
C LEU A 5 0.47 -6.88 -24.22
N ARG A 6 -0.52 -6.04 -24.00
CA ARG A 6 -0.32 -4.64 -23.63
C ARG A 6 -0.25 -4.53 -22.12
N LEU A 7 0.88 -4.03 -21.62
CA LEU A 7 1.11 -3.76 -20.20
C LEU A 7 1.05 -2.25 -19.93
N ASP A 8 0.03 -1.81 -19.20
CA ASP A 8 -0.02 -0.47 -18.63
C ASP A 8 0.65 -0.49 -17.26
N VAL A 9 1.77 0.23 -17.09
CA VAL A 9 2.45 0.42 -15.80
C VAL A 9 1.97 1.72 -15.18
N LEU A 10 1.31 1.63 -14.03
CA LEU A 10 0.72 2.75 -13.31
C LEU A 10 1.63 3.18 -12.15
N ILE A 11 2.04 4.45 -12.15
CA ILE A 11 2.92 5.02 -11.14
C ILE A 11 2.22 6.23 -10.50
N PRO A 12 1.49 6.05 -9.38
CA PRO A 12 0.95 7.16 -8.63
C PRO A 12 2.07 7.90 -7.90
N THR A 13 2.06 9.24 -7.97
CA THR A 13 3.06 10.07 -7.29
C THR A 13 2.42 11.26 -6.59
N HIS A 14 3.05 11.71 -5.50
CA HIS A 14 2.70 12.93 -4.79
C HIS A 14 3.94 13.58 -4.20
N ASN A 15 4.40 14.67 -4.83
CA ASN A 15 5.53 15.48 -4.38
C ASN A 15 6.84 14.67 -4.14
N ARG A 16 7.25 13.90 -5.15
CA ARG A 16 8.46 13.07 -5.11
C ARG A 16 9.22 13.09 -6.44
N ALA A 17 9.35 14.26 -7.04
CA ALA A 17 9.98 14.46 -8.34
C ALA A 17 11.32 13.70 -8.55
N PRO A 18 12.31 13.72 -7.62
CA PRO A 18 13.57 13.02 -7.81
C PRO A 18 13.44 11.49 -7.84
N MET A 19 12.58 10.93 -6.99
CA MET A 19 12.36 9.48 -6.94
C MET A 19 11.57 9.00 -8.15
N LEU A 20 10.55 9.77 -8.55
CA LEU A 20 9.72 9.50 -9.72
C LEU A 20 10.54 9.32 -11.00
N GLU A 21 11.55 10.17 -11.24
CA GLU A 21 12.43 10.04 -12.42
C GLU A 21 13.12 8.67 -12.45
N ARG A 22 13.68 8.25 -11.33
CA ARG A 22 14.39 6.96 -11.19
C ARG A 22 13.44 5.79 -11.42
N CYS A 23 12.26 5.84 -10.80
CA CYS A 23 11.21 4.84 -10.95
C CYS A 23 10.82 4.65 -12.42
N VAL A 24 10.44 5.74 -13.12
CA VAL A 24 10.03 5.68 -14.54
C VAL A 24 11.17 5.17 -15.42
N ARG A 25 12.41 5.65 -15.19
CA ARG A 25 13.58 5.19 -15.96
C ARG A 25 13.85 3.70 -15.76
N SER A 26 13.71 3.18 -14.54
CA SER A 26 13.93 1.75 -14.28
C SER A 26 12.98 0.88 -15.11
N VAL A 27 11.72 1.26 -15.22
CA VAL A 27 10.73 0.54 -16.06
C VAL A 27 11.10 0.59 -17.54
N LEU A 28 11.44 1.78 -18.04
CA LEU A 28 11.70 1.98 -19.47
C LEU A 28 13.07 1.44 -19.92
N SER A 29 14.01 1.25 -18.98
CA SER A 29 15.32 0.63 -19.23
C SER A 29 15.37 -0.88 -18.91
N ALA A 30 14.30 -1.44 -18.35
CA ALA A 30 14.20 -2.89 -18.12
C ALA A 30 14.33 -3.66 -19.45
N THR A 31 14.85 -4.88 -19.37
CA THR A 31 15.11 -5.72 -20.55
C THR A 31 13.84 -5.89 -21.41
N PRO A 32 13.82 -5.37 -22.63
CA PRO A 32 12.63 -5.43 -23.45
C PRO A 32 12.34 -6.87 -23.90
N THR A 33 11.08 -7.17 -24.08
CA THR A 33 10.62 -8.46 -24.60
C THR A 33 9.68 -8.28 -25.79
N PRO A 34 9.79 -9.12 -26.84
CA PRO A 34 8.90 -9.01 -27.98
C PRO A 34 7.44 -9.37 -27.67
N ARG A 35 7.16 -9.91 -26.49
CA ARG A 35 5.81 -10.34 -26.07
C ARG A 35 5.00 -9.27 -25.36
N LEU A 36 5.62 -8.15 -24.96
CA LEU A 36 4.94 -7.05 -24.29
C LEU A 36 5.01 -5.76 -25.08
N LEU A 37 3.91 -5.01 -25.08
CA LEU A 37 3.87 -3.59 -25.42
C LEU A 37 3.70 -2.83 -24.10
N VAL A 38 4.74 -2.13 -23.67
CA VAL A 38 4.76 -1.42 -22.38
C VAL A 38 4.39 0.05 -22.58
N HIS A 39 3.48 0.53 -21.75
CA HIS A 39 3.14 1.95 -21.64
C HIS A 39 3.12 2.35 -20.16
N VAL A 40 3.76 3.47 -19.83
CA VAL A 40 3.82 4.00 -18.46
C VAL A 40 2.80 5.13 -18.33
N THR A 41 1.95 5.04 -17.30
CA THR A 41 1.05 6.14 -16.93
C THR A 41 1.46 6.64 -15.55
N VAL A 42 2.00 7.85 -15.49
CA VAL A 42 2.30 8.55 -14.24
C VAL A 42 1.09 9.34 -13.81
N ILE A 43 0.65 9.17 -12.57
CA ILE A 43 -0.51 9.84 -12.00
C ILE A 43 -0.07 10.86 -10.97
N CYS A 44 -0.07 12.14 -11.34
CA CYS A 44 0.14 13.23 -10.39
C CYS A 44 -1.08 13.40 -9.47
N ASN A 45 -1.00 12.86 -8.27
CA ASN A 45 -2.08 12.89 -7.28
C ASN A 45 -2.01 14.13 -6.39
N GLY A 46 -2.41 15.28 -6.93
CA GLY A 46 -2.35 16.56 -6.26
C GLY A 46 -0.93 17.08 -6.05
N CYS A 47 -0.02 16.84 -7.00
CA CYS A 47 1.36 17.33 -6.94
C CYS A 47 1.43 18.86 -6.96
N THR A 48 2.34 19.41 -6.15
CA THR A 48 2.65 20.85 -6.08
C THR A 48 4.13 21.15 -6.33
N ASP A 49 4.96 20.11 -6.41
CA ASP A 49 6.37 20.14 -6.75
C ASP A 49 6.62 19.99 -8.27
N ASP A 50 7.88 19.81 -8.67
CA ASP A 50 8.30 19.67 -10.05
C ASP A 50 7.97 18.29 -10.68
N SER A 51 7.18 17.43 -10.02
CA SER A 51 6.83 16.09 -10.54
C SER A 51 6.24 16.14 -11.96
N ARG A 52 5.41 17.17 -12.27
CA ARG A 52 4.84 17.34 -13.62
C ARG A 52 5.90 17.64 -14.67
N ASP A 53 6.87 18.47 -14.33
CA ASP A 53 7.91 18.88 -15.25
C ASP A 53 8.90 17.74 -15.49
N VAL A 54 9.19 16.95 -14.48
CA VAL A 54 9.92 15.67 -14.63
C VAL A 54 9.21 14.74 -15.62
N VAL A 55 7.89 14.55 -15.52
CA VAL A 55 7.15 13.70 -16.46
C VAL A 55 7.19 14.25 -17.87
N ARG A 56 6.99 15.56 -18.05
CA ARG A 56 7.07 16.21 -19.38
C ARG A 56 8.44 16.04 -20.02
N TRP A 57 9.50 16.17 -19.23
CA TRP A 57 10.86 15.95 -19.71
C TRP A 57 11.09 14.48 -20.09
N LEU A 58 10.59 13.52 -19.30
CA LEU A 58 10.64 12.10 -19.62
C LEU A 58 9.85 11.77 -20.89
N GLN A 59 8.70 12.42 -21.14
CA GLN A 59 7.94 12.26 -22.37
C GLN A 59 8.72 12.69 -23.62
N MET A 60 9.56 13.73 -23.51
CA MET A 60 10.47 14.13 -24.60
C MET A 60 11.58 13.09 -24.83
N SER A 61 12.06 12.45 -23.77
CA SER A 61 13.10 11.41 -23.82
C SER A 61 12.59 10.07 -24.32
N TYR A 62 11.29 9.76 -24.09
CA TYR A 62 10.63 8.51 -24.43
C TYR A 62 9.29 8.77 -25.16
N PRO A 63 9.33 9.27 -26.40
CA PRO A 63 8.14 9.68 -27.14
C PRO A 63 7.11 8.54 -27.28
N GLY A 64 5.85 8.82 -26.93
CA GLY A 64 4.75 7.87 -27.06
C GLY A 64 4.71 6.74 -26.01
N MET A 65 5.67 6.68 -25.09
CA MET A 65 5.75 5.62 -24.06
C MET A 65 5.17 6.04 -22.71
N ILE A 66 4.96 7.34 -22.47
CA ILE A 66 4.55 7.88 -21.19
C ILE A 66 3.30 8.76 -21.33
N THR A 67 2.33 8.55 -20.46
CA THR A 67 1.18 9.45 -20.27
C THR A 67 1.25 10.08 -18.88
N LEU A 68 1.01 11.39 -18.81
CA LEU A 68 0.75 12.10 -17.55
C LEU A 68 -0.76 12.19 -17.35
N LEU A 69 -1.23 11.65 -16.24
CA LEU A 69 -2.60 11.76 -15.76
C LEU A 69 -2.63 12.60 -14.48
N GLU A 70 -3.63 13.45 -14.33
CA GLU A 70 -3.84 14.25 -13.13
C GLU A 70 -5.07 13.77 -12.36
N GLU A 71 -4.89 13.39 -11.09
CA GLU A 71 -5.98 13.10 -10.16
C GLU A 71 -5.90 14.08 -8.98
N ARG A 72 -6.89 14.97 -8.89
CA ARG A 72 -6.91 16.02 -7.87
C ARG A 72 -7.35 15.52 -6.50
N ARG A 73 -8.17 14.47 -6.46
CA ARG A 73 -8.63 13.86 -5.20
C ARG A 73 -7.49 13.06 -4.59
N ARG A 74 -6.93 13.54 -3.49
CA ARG A 74 -5.80 12.87 -2.82
C ARG A 74 -6.15 11.44 -2.42
N GLY A 75 -5.19 10.53 -2.57
CA GLY A 75 -5.25 9.12 -2.20
C GLY A 75 -4.78 8.18 -3.29
N LYS A 76 -3.85 7.26 -2.95
CA LYS A 76 -3.27 6.28 -3.86
C LYS A 76 -4.36 5.47 -4.59
N SER A 77 -5.36 4.99 -3.85
CA SER A 77 -6.49 4.23 -4.42
C SER A 77 -7.26 5.03 -5.47
N LYS A 78 -7.45 6.34 -5.26
CA LYS A 78 -8.13 7.22 -6.23
C LYS A 78 -7.29 7.40 -7.49
N ALA A 79 -5.98 7.60 -7.32
CA ALA A 79 -5.05 7.73 -8.43
C ALA A 79 -5.00 6.45 -9.28
N LEU A 80 -4.91 5.28 -8.63
CA LEU A 80 -4.93 3.99 -9.32
C LEU A 80 -6.26 3.76 -10.06
N ASN A 81 -7.41 4.04 -9.43
CA ASN A 81 -8.71 3.89 -10.06
C ASN A 81 -8.84 4.77 -11.31
N ALA A 82 -8.46 6.04 -11.22
CA ALA A 82 -8.48 6.95 -12.36
C ALA A 82 -7.60 6.44 -13.52
N ALA A 83 -6.43 5.90 -13.21
CA ALA A 83 -5.53 5.35 -14.23
C ALA A 83 -6.04 4.04 -14.84
N ILE A 84 -6.60 3.14 -14.02
CA ILE A 84 -7.21 1.88 -14.52
C ILE A 84 -8.36 2.18 -15.47
N GLU A 85 -9.16 3.21 -15.18
CA GLU A 85 -10.26 3.66 -16.06
C GLU A 85 -9.75 4.31 -17.35
N ALA A 86 -8.67 5.11 -17.26
CA ALA A 86 -8.11 5.85 -18.40
C ALA A 86 -7.26 4.99 -19.36
N THR A 87 -6.87 3.78 -18.93
CA THR A 87 -5.99 2.88 -19.71
C THR A 87 -6.75 1.67 -20.23
N GLY A 88 -6.16 0.93 -21.19
CA GLY A 88 -6.85 -0.17 -21.88
C GLY A 88 -5.99 -1.41 -22.15
N GLY A 89 -4.83 -1.53 -21.53
CA GLY A 89 -3.95 -2.69 -21.70
C GLY A 89 -4.52 -3.98 -21.11
N ASP A 90 -4.01 -5.12 -21.57
CA ASP A 90 -4.41 -6.46 -21.10
C ASP A 90 -3.98 -6.73 -19.66
N LEU A 91 -2.82 -6.16 -19.29
CA LEU A 91 -2.20 -6.23 -17.99
C LEU A 91 -2.07 -4.82 -17.38
N VAL A 92 -2.25 -4.75 -16.07
CA VAL A 92 -2.03 -3.56 -15.28
C VAL A 92 -0.94 -3.86 -14.27
N GLY A 93 0.22 -3.24 -14.44
CA GLY A 93 1.33 -3.26 -13.48
C GLY A 93 1.26 -2.02 -12.59
N MET A 94 1.53 -2.16 -11.31
CA MET A 94 1.53 -1.06 -10.35
C MET A 94 2.88 -1.01 -9.66
N ILE A 95 3.47 0.20 -9.59
CA ILE A 95 4.76 0.48 -8.98
C ILE A 95 4.63 1.78 -8.21
N ASP A 96 5.17 1.85 -6.99
CA ASP A 96 5.22 3.08 -6.21
C ASP A 96 6.37 3.97 -6.69
N ASP A 97 6.27 5.29 -6.51
CA ASP A 97 7.23 6.27 -7.03
C ASP A 97 8.61 6.25 -6.34
N ASP A 98 8.73 5.53 -5.20
CA ASP A 98 9.96 5.26 -4.47
C ASP A 98 10.56 3.87 -4.76
N GLU A 99 10.21 3.26 -5.89
CA GLU A 99 10.61 1.92 -6.29
C GLU A 99 11.33 1.90 -7.64
N GLU A 100 12.24 0.96 -7.82
CA GLU A 100 12.91 0.66 -9.10
C GLU A 100 12.76 -0.82 -9.43
N VAL A 101 12.36 -1.15 -10.65
CA VAL A 101 12.25 -2.54 -11.10
C VAL A 101 13.63 -3.11 -11.41
N ALA A 102 13.81 -4.41 -11.16
CA ALA A 102 14.99 -5.14 -11.62
C ALA A 102 15.01 -5.25 -13.16
N PRO A 103 16.19 -5.37 -13.80
CA PRO A 103 16.30 -5.45 -15.25
C PRO A 103 15.41 -6.54 -15.89
N GLU A 104 15.20 -7.66 -15.23
CA GLU A 104 14.43 -8.80 -15.73
C GLU A 104 12.93 -8.67 -15.51
N TRP A 105 12.44 -7.60 -14.87
CA TRP A 105 11.05 -7.45 -14.45
C TRP A 105 10.06 -7.66 -15.61
N LEU A 106 10.30 -7.06 -16.77
CA LEU A 106 9.44 -7.21 -17.96
C LEU A 106 9.48 -8.63 -18.54
N THR A 107 10.64 -9.29 -18.54
CA THR A 107 10.76 -10.65 -19.06
C THR A 107 10.06 -11.65 -18.14
N VAL A 108 10.14 -11.48 -16.83
CA VAL A 108 9.40 -12.30 -15.85
C VAL A 108 7.89 -12.16 -16.05
N ILE A 109 7.39 -10.94 -16.27
CA ILE A 109 5.96 -10.70 -16.58
C ILE A 109 5.58 -11.41 -17.86
N ALA A 110 6.35 -11.23 -18.93
CA ALA A 110 6.07 -11.83 -20.23
C ALA A 110 6.00 -13.36 -20.16
N ASP A 111 6.92 -13.98 -19.41
CA ASP A 111 6.98 -15.43 -19.23
C ASP A 111 5.82 -15.94 -18.36
N ALA A 112 5.53 -15.24 -17.25
CA ALA A 112 4.44 -15.62 -16.37
C ALA A 112 3.08 -15.62 -17.06
N PHE A 113 2.79 -14.57 -17.84
CA PHE A 113 1.50 -14.42 -18.49
C PHE A 113 1.35 -15.18 -19.84
N THR A 114 2.30 -16.07 -20.16
CA THR A 114 2.07 -17.13 -21.16
C THR A 114 1.02 -18.13 -20.67
N ASP A 115 0.83 -18.28 -19.36
CA ASP A 115 -0.29 -19.03 -18.79
C ASP A 115 -1.58 -18.18 -18.88
N PRO A 116 -2.57 -18.56 -19.71
CA PRO A 116 -3.80 -17.82 -19.86
C PRO A 116 -4.71 -17.88 -18.62
N HIS A 117 -4.47 -18.83 -17.70
CA HIS A 117 -5.22 -18.99 -16.46
C HIS A 117 -4.67 -18.15 -15.32
N LEU A 118 -3.46 -17.63 -15.43
CA LEU A 118 -2.87 -16.76 -14.42
C LEU A 118 -3.50 -15.37 -14.50
N ASP A 119 -4.05 -14.90 -13.40
CA ASP A 119 -4.75 -13.60 -13.31
C ASP A 119 -3.89 -12.51 -12.66
N PHE A 120 -2.98 -12.85 -11.74
CA PHE A 120 -2.11 -11.86 -11.11
C PHE A 120 -0.79 -12.46 -10.62
N ILE A 121 0.23 -11.60 -10.57
CA ILE A 121 1.56 -11.93 -10.04
C ILE A 121 2.07 -10.83 -9.13
N GLY A 122 3.00 -11.18 -8.26
CA GLY A 122 3.79 -10.27 -7.43
C GLY A 122 5.13 -10.90 -7.08
N GLY A 123 6.00 -10.13 -6.49
CA GLY A 123 7.36 -10.56 -6.18
C GLY A 123 7.91 -9.94 -4.91
N PRO A 124 9.21 -10.15 -4.62
CA PRO A 124 9.88 -9.61 -3.45
C PRO A 124 10.19 -8.12 -3.59
N TYR A 125 10.44 -7.50 -2.43
CA TYR A 125 10.97 -6.15 -2.31
C TYR A 125 12.31 -6.20 -1.60
N VAL A 126 13.29 -5.52 -2.16
CA VAL A 126 14.62 -5.35 -1.60
C VAL A 126 14.74 -3.91 -1.10
N PRO A 127 14.90 -3.68 0.21
CA PRO A 127 15.03 -2.33 0.74
C PRO A 127 16.40 -1.73 0.36
N ILE A 128 16.38 -0.51 -0.13
CA ILE A 128 17.56 0.32 -0.35
C ILE A 128 17.54 1.43 0.70
N CYS A 129 18.52 1.43 1.59
CA CYS A 129 18.65 2.41 2.67
C CYS A 129 20.01 3.07 2.62
N ASP A 130 20.08 4.39 2.83
CA ASP A 130 21.34 5.13 2.95
C ASP A 130 22.10 4.77 4.24
N THR A 131 21.38 4.28 5.25
CA THR A 131 21.93 3.84 6.52
C THR A 131 21.54 2.40 6.82
N PRO A 132 22.37 1.62 7.56
CA PRO A 132 21.98 0.27 7.97
C PRO A 132 20.65 0.24 8.74
N LEU A 133 19.90 -0.84 8.56
CA LEU A 133 18.70 -1.05 9.36
C LEU A 133 19.03 -1.06 10.86
N PRO A 134 18.22 -0.39 11.70
CA PRO A 134 18.51 -0.31 13.13
C PRO A 134 18.42 -1.67 13.83
N ASP A 135 19.34 -1.98 14.75
CA ASP A 135 19.37 -3.22 15.52
C ASP A 135 18.11 -3.46 16.37
N TRP A 136 17.40 -2.37 16.72
CA TRP A 136 16.14 -2.46 17.47
C TRP A 136 14.94 -2.86 16.60
N LEU A 137 15.07 -2.87 15.27
CA LEU A 137 13.97 -3.21 14.36
C LEU A 137 13.67 -4.72 14.42
N PRO A 138 12.43 -5.12 14.80
CA PRO A 138 12.07 -6.52 14.86
C PRO A 138 11.85 -7.10 13.46
N ASP A 139 12.23 -8.37 13.24
CA ASP A 139 12.13 -9.04 11.94
C ASP A 139 10.68 -9.06 11.40
N GLU A 140 9.70 -9.21 12.28
CA GLU A 140 8.28 -9.21 11.89
C GLU A 140 7.78 -7.88 11.32
N TYR A 141 8.56 -6.80 11.45
CA TYR A 141 8.26 -5.47 10.93
C TYR A 141 9.17 -5.05 9.74
N LEU A 142 10.02 -5.93 9.25
CA LEU A 142 10.86 -5.65 8.08
C LEU A 142 10.05 -5.30 6.83
N ALA A 143 8.85 -5.85 6.69
CA ALA A 143 7.93 -5.50 5.60
C ALA A 143 7.48 -4.03 5.60
N VAL A 144 7.60 -3.31 6.75
CA VAL A 144 7.30 -1.87 6.86
C VAL A 144 8.33 -1.04 6.12
N VAL A 145 9.57 -1.52 6.09
CA VAL A 145 10.68 -0.92 5.34
C VAL A 145 10.95 -1.67 4.02
N GLY A 146 9.91 -2.23 3.43
CA GLY A 146 9.98 -2.85 2.10
C GLY A 146 10.87 -4.09 1.99
N ALA A 147 11.26 -4.73 3.09
CA ALA A 147 11.93 -6.03 3.04
C ALA A 147 10.86 -7.13 3.01
N VAL A 148 10.52 -7.58 1.82
CA VAL A 148 9.51 -8.64 1.62
C VAL A 148 10.12 -9.73 0.75
N ASP A 149 10.34 -10.89 1.36
CA ASP A 149 10.74 -12.11 0.67
C ASP A 149 9.86 -13.27 1.16
N ASN A 150 9.19 -13.94 0.23
CA ASN A 150 8.31 -15.06 0.50
C ASN A 150 8.89 -16.39 -0.02
N GLY A 151 10.21 -16.46 -0.18
CA GLY A 151 10.98 -17.65 -0.53
C GLY A 151 11.50 -17.65 -1.96
N SER A 152 12.42 -18.59 -2.21
CA SER A 152 13.24 -18.67 -3.44
C SER A 152 12.57 -19.39 -4.61
N ALA A 153 11.35 -19.93 -4.45
CA ALA A 153 10.63 -20.62 -5.50
C ALA A 153 9.26 -19.98 -5.79
N PRO A 154 8.78 -20.01 -7.04
CA PRO A 154 7.43 -19.59 -7.36
C PRO A 154 6.40 -20.40 -6.57
N ARG A 155 5.39 -19.72 -6.01
CA ARG A 155 4.32 -20.37 -5.24
C ARG A 155 2.96 -19.69 -5.46
N PRO A 156 1.86 -20.43 -5.37
CA PRO A 156 0.53 -19.84 -5.53
C PRO A 156 0.22 -18.88 -4.39
N TYR A 157 -0.43 -17.77 -4.72
CA TYR A 157 -1.13 -16.96 -3.74
C TYR A 157 -2.39 -17.69 -3.26
N GLY A 158 -2.72 -17.54 -1.99
CA GLY A 158 -3.87 -18.20 -1.36
C GLY A 158 -4.01 -17.79 0.10
N ARG A 159 -4.97 -18.39 0.79
CA ARG A 159 -5.23 -18.07 2.21
C ARG A 159 -4.06 -18.43 3.13
N ASP A 160 -3.28 -19.46 2.74
CA ASP A 160 -2.11 -19.94 3.49
C ASP A 160 -0.79 -19.33 3.00
N PHE A 161 -0.85 -18.36 2.08
CA PHE A 161 0.35 -17.65 1.64
C PHE A 161 0.88 -16.77 2.80
N PRO A 162 2.20 -16.76 3.07
CA PRO A 162 2.79 -16.09 4.24
C PRO A 162 2.74 -14.55 4.19
N GLY A 163 2.22 -13.97 3.11
CA GLY A 163 2.06 -12.53 2.90
C GLY A 163 0.80 -12.21 2.14
N ILE A 164 0.83 -11.11 1.43
CA ILE A 164 -0.22 -10.67 0.51
C ILE A 164 0.40 -10.24 -0.82
N LEU A 165 -0.42 -10.03 -1.84
CA LEU A 165 -0.03 -9.27 -3.03
C LEU A 165 0.22 -7.81 -2.60
N LYS A 166 1.44 -7.31 -2.80
CA LYS A 166 1.80 -5.92 -2.52
C LYS A 166 1.63 -5.06 -3.76
N GLY A 167 0.95 -3.91 -3.60
CA GLY A 167 0.54 -3.06 -4.71
C GLY A 167 1.68 -2.48 -5.53
N GLY A 168 2.80 -2.11 -4.91
CA GLY A 168 3.95 -1.58 -5.64
C GLY A 168 4.72 -2.61 -6.48
N ASN A 169 4.41 -3.91 -6.39
CA ASN A 169 4.95 -4.97 -7.26
C ASN A 169 3.85 -5.95 -7.67
N ALA A 170 2.73 -5.42 -8.11
CA ALA A 170 1.60 -6.22 -8.55
C ALA A 170 1.37 -6.04 -10.05
N VAL A 171 1.22 -7.15 -10.77
CA VAL A 171 0.72 -7.14 -12.15
C VAL A 171 -0.53 -7.99 -12.22
N ILE A 172 -1.64 -7.39 -12.64
CA ILE A 172 -2.97 -8.01 -12.62
C ILE A 172 -3.57 -7.94 -14.02
N ARG A 173 -4.18 -9.04 -14.50
CA ARG A 173 -4.97 -8.99 -15.73
C ARG A 173 -6.15 -8.05 -15.56
N ARG A 174 -6.35 -7.19 -16.53
CA ARG A 174 -7.47 -6.22 -16.53
C ARG A 174 -8.83 -6.88 -16.30
N ARG A 175 -9.08 -8.04 -16.90
CA ARG A 175 -10.32 -8.79 -16.70
C ARG A 175 -10.56 -9.16 -15.23
N ALA A 176 -9.50 -9.42 -14.46
CA ALA A 176 -9.61 -9.71 -13.04
C ALA A 176 -9.95 -8.46 -12.23
N LEU A 177 -9.33 -7.31 -12.53
CA LEU A 177 -9.69 -6.01 -11.93
C LEU A 177 -11.15 -5.64 -12.25
N GLN A 178 -11.59 -5.81 -13.49
CA GLN A 178 -12.98 -5.54 -13.89
C GLN A 178 -13.99 -6.40 -13.11
N LEU A 179 -13.62 -7.64 -12.81
CA LEU A 179 -14.48 -8.55 -12.06
C LEU A 179 -14.56 -8.19 -10.57
N VAL A 180 -13.43 -7.86 -9.94
CA VAL A 180 -13.38 -7.59 -8.50
C VAL A 180 -13.69 -6.13 -8.15
N GLY A 181 -13.71 -5.24 -9.15
CA GLY A 181 -14.00 -3.82 -9.00
C GLY A 181 -12.79 -2.97 -8.55
N PRO A 182 -13.00 -1.66 -8.39
CA PRO A 182 -11.93 -0.69 -8.13
C PRO A 182 -11.29 -0.86 -6.74
N TYR A 183 -10.12 -0.25 -6.56
CA TYR A 183 -9.49 -0.10 -5.24
C TYR A 183 -10.40 0.67 -4.30
N ALA A 184 -10.41 0.29 -3.02
CA ALA A 184 -11.22 0.92 -1.99
C ALA A 184 -10.68 2.34 -1.66
N GLU A 185 -11.35 3.40 -2.13
CA GLU A 185 -10.86 4.79 -2.03
C GLU A 185 -10.76 5.32 -0.58
N HIS A 186 -11.36 4.65 0.39
CA HIS A 186 -11.25 4.95 1.82
C HIS A 186 -10.08 4.22 2.49
N LEU A 187 -9.30 3.44 1.75
CA LEU A 187 -8.07 2.77 2.19
C LEU A 187 -6.87 3.29 1.40
N GLY A 188 -5.68 3.02 1.93
CA GLY A 188 -4.43 3.36 1.29
C GLY A 188 -3.90 4.76 1.60
N PRO A 189 -2.62 5.02 1.30
CA PRO A 189 -1.94 6.28 1.57
C PRO A 189 -2.66 7.48 0.98
N GLY A 190 -2.77 8.56 1.76
CA GLY A 190 -3.38 9.82 1.34
C GLY A 190 -4.92 9.82 1.26
N SER A 191 -5.60 8.69 1.56
CA SER A 191 -7.05 8.69 1.67
C SER A 191 -7.51 9.46 2.90
N PHE A 192 -6.75 9.35 3.99
CA PHE A 192 -6.98 10.02 5.26
C PHE A 192 -5.65 10.48 5.90
N SER A 193 -4.67 9.59 6.04
CA SER A 193 -3.31 9.83 6.48
C SER A 193 -2.33 9.20 5.47
N ARG A 194 -1.09 9.70 5.41
CA ARG A 194 -0.01 9.08 4.61
C ARG A 194 0.31 7.65 5.07
N LEU A 195 0.02 7.32 6.34
CA LEU A 195 0.26 6.01 6.93
C LEU A 195 -0.96 5.08 6.86
N PHE A 196 -2.05 5.50 6.21
CA PHE A 196 -3.15 4.61 5.88
C PHE A 196 -2.67 3.51 4.94
N SER A 197 -3.26 2.33 5.05
CA SER A 197 -2.87 1.14 4.31
C SER A 197 -4.07 0.22 4.08
N CYS A 198 -3.81 -1.03 3.72
CA CYS A 198 -4.78 -2.10 3.49
C CYS A 198 -5.56 -2.01 2.17
N GLU A 199 -5.27 -1.08 1.28
CA GLU A 199 -5.82 -1.07 -0.09
C GLU A 199 -5.41 -2.31 -0.89
N ASP A 200 -4.15 -2.72 -0.74
CA ASP A 200 -3.58 -3.90 -1.38
C ASP A 200 -4.14 -5.19 -0.75
N GLU A 201 -4.28 -5.19 0.59
CA GLU A 201 -4.83 -6.33 1.33
C GLU A 201 -6.31 -6.54 0.98
N ASP A 202 -7.11 -5.46 0.87
CA ASP A 202 -8.50 -5.51 0.40
C ASP A 202 -8.60 -6.06 -1.03
N MET A 203 -7.76 -5.56 -1.95
CA MET A 203 -7.70 -6.04 -3.33
C MET A 203 -7.31 -7.52 -3.39
N TYR A 204 -6.30 -7.93 -2.62
CA TYR A 204 -5.85 -9.31 -2.55
C TYR A 204 -6.97 -10.26 -2.10
N TRP A 205 -7.69 -9.92 -1.02
CA TRP A 205 -8.80 -10.74 -0.54
C TRP A 205 -9.93 -10.84 -1.57
N ARG A 206 -10.28 -9.75 -2.25
CA ARG A 206 -11.30 -9.78 -3.31
C ARG A 206 -10.89 -10.65 -4.50
N LEU A 207 -9.61 -10.63 -4.90
CA LEU A 207 -9.09 -11.53 -5.94
C LEU A 207 -9.23 -13.00 -5.52
N LEU A 208 -8.89 -13.35 -4.28
CA LEU A 208 -9.03 -14.71 -3.77
C LEU A 208 -10.50 -15.14 -3.64
N GLU A 209 -11.37 -14.27 -3.17
CA GLU A 209 -12.83 -14.53 -3.07
C GLU A 209 -13.46 -14.76 -4.44
N ALA A 210 -13.01 -14.02 -5.45
CA ALA A 210 -13.41 -14.23 -6.83
C ALA A 210 -12.69 -15.41 -7.50
N ARG A 211 -11.91 -16.21 -6.73
CA ARG A 211 -11.17 -17.39 -7.20
C ARG A 211 -10.22 -17.06 -8.36
N ARG A 212 -9.59 -15.88 -8.32
CA ARG A 212 -8.56 -15.53 -9.30
C ARG A 212 -7.25 -16.25 -8.97
N VAL A 213 -6.57 -16.70 -10.01
CA VAL A 213 -5.33 -17.47 -9.89
C VAL A 213 -4.15 -16.51 -9.84
N GLY A 214 -3.40 -16.53 -8.75
CA GLY A 214 -2.20 -15.70 -8.57
C GLY A 214 -0.97 -16.51 -8.22
N ARG A 215 0.22 -15.96 -8.56
CA ARG A 215 1.51 -16.59 -8.25
C ARG A 215 2.55 -15.56 -7.85
N TYR A 216 3.28 -15.87 -6.79
CA TYR A 216 4.50 -15.17 -6.39
C TYR A 216 5.68 -15.66 -7.23
N TYR A 217 6.46 -14.72 -7.76
CA TYR A 217 7.69 -14.97 -8.50
C TYR A 217 8.88 -14.32 -7.78
N PRO A 218 9.84 -15.10 -7.26
CA PRO A 218 11.00 -14.54 -6.53
C PRO A 218 11.94 -13.73 -7.42
N THR A 219 11.83 -13.87 -8.73
CA THR A 219 12.60 -13.11 -9.74
C THR A 219 11.94 -11.80 -10.18
N LEU A 220 10.69 -11.56 -9.78
CA LEU A 220 9.99 -10.29 -10.03
C LEU A 220 10.38 -9.29 -8.94
N VAL A 221 11.60 -8.80 -8.99
CA VAL A 221 12.21 -8.00 -7.92
C VAL A 221 11.92 -6.51 -8.10
N ILE A 222 11.61 -5.84 -6.98
CA ILE A 222 11.57 -4.39 -6.84
C ILE A 222 12.60 -3.96 -5.80
N ASN A 223 13.38 -2.93 -6.10
CA ASN A 223 14.21 -2.19 -5.16
C ASN A 223 13.39 -1.04 -4.60
N HIS A 224 13.19 -0.99 -3.28
CA HIS A 224 12.37 0.01 -2.62
C HIS A 224 13.23 0.95 -1.77
N TYR A 225 13.21 2.23 -2.08
CA TYR A 225 13.97 3.27 -1.38
C TYR A 225 13.30 3.65 -0.07
N ILE A 226 14.06 3.54 1.01
CA ILE A 226 13.59 3.83 2.36
C ILE A 226 14.24 5.12 2.85
N GLU A 227 13.44 6.16 2.98
CA GLU A 227 13.86 7.40 3.59
C GLU A 227 14.33 7.16 5.04
N THR A 228 15.45 7.79 5.44
CA THR A 228 16.01 7.67 6.79
C THR A 228 14.99 8.06 7.88
N SER A 229 14.09 8.97 7.60
CA SER A 229 12.98 9.37 8.48
C SER A 229 12.07 8.20 8.88
N ARG A 230 11.91 7.21 8.01
CA ARG A 230 11.13 5.98 8.26
C ARG A 230 11.85 5.00 9.20
N LEU A 231 13.16 5.16 9.44
CA LEU A 231 13.96 4.30 10.30
C LEU A 231 13.95 4.75 11.77
N SER A 232 12.89 5.39 12.24
CA SER A 232 12.72 5.84 13.61
C SER A 232 11.67 5.01 14.37
N ARG A 233 11.86 4.83 15.69
CA ARG A 233 10.87 4.12 16.53
C ARG A 233 9.51 4.81 16.51
N GLU A 234 9.50 6.11 16.39
CA GLU A 234 8.27 6.90 16.31
C GLU A 234 7.48 6.61 15.05
N TYR A 235 8.15 6.58 13.89
CA TYR A 235 7.52 6.17 12.63
C TYR A 235 6.85 4.80 12.75
N PHE A 236 7.50 3.80 13.36
CA PHE A 236 6.93 2.46 13.53
C PHE A 236 5.72 2.44 14.47
N ARG A 237 5.72 3.24 15.55
CA ARG A 237 4.56 3.39 16.43
C ARG A 237 3.35 3.95 15.68
N ARG A 238 3.57 5.04 14.95
CA ARG A 238 2.54 5.69 14.13
C ARG A 238 2.04 4.76 13.03
N TRP A 239 2.96 4.10 12.32
CA TRP A 239 2.62 3.15 11.28
C TRP A 239 1.77 1.99 11.82
N CYS A 240 2.13 1.38 12.94
CA CYS A 240 1.36 0.30 13.56
C CYS A 240 -0.04 0.78 13.98
N PHE A 241 -0.15 1.98 14.55
CA PHE A 241 -1.43 2.56 14.92
C PHE A 241 -2.33 2.74 13.69
N TRP A 242 -1.85 3.43 12.66
CA TRP A 242 -2.64 3.70 11.46
C TRP A 242 -2.95 2.45 10.64
N ARG A 243 -2.04 1.49 10.60
CA ARG A 243 -2.32 0.17 10.05
C ARG A 243 -3.43 -0.53 10.83
N GLY A 244 -3.41 -0.46 12.15
CA GLY A 244 -4.49 -0.95 13.01
C GLY A 244 -5.83 -0.31 12.65
N VAL A 245 -5.89 1.03 12.51
CA VAL A 245 -7.09 1.77 12.10
C VAL A 245 -7.57 1.26 10.73
N SER A 246 -6.71 1.17 9.74
CA SER A 246 -7.04 0.70 8.38
C SER A 246 -7.62 -0.71 8.40
N ARG A 247 -7.01 -1.62 9.17
CA ARG A 247 -7.51 -3.00 9.34
C ARG A 247 -8.86 -3.04 10.04
N GLY A 248 -9.05 -2.20 11.04
CA GLY A 248 -10.34 -2.08 11.71
C GLY A 248 -11.47 -1.65 10.77
N LEU A 249 -11.16 -0.77 9.80
CA LEU A 249 -12.09 -0.35 8.75
C LEU A 249 -12.31 -1.44 7.70
N MET A 250 -11.24 -2.08 7.21
CA MET A 250 -11.30 -3.16 6.22
C MET A 250 -12.09 -4.36 6.73
N ASP A 251 -11.88 -4.77 7.98
CA ASP A 251 -12.52 -5.93 8.62
C ASP A 251 -14.05 -5.78 8.77
N ARG A 252 -14.60 -4.64 8.45
CA ARG A 252 -16.05 -4.44 8.37
C ARG A 252 -16.63 -5.00 7.08
N ARG A 253 -15.86 -4.97 5.99
CA ARG A 253 -16.28 -5.53 4.70
C ARG A 253 -15.87 -7.00 4.58
N HIS A 254 -14.73 -7.35 5.14
CA HIS A 254 -14.14 -8.68 5.11
C HIS A 254 -13.87 -9.17 6.55
N PRO A 255 -14.94 -9.44 7.35
CA PRO A 255 -14.74 -9.86 8.73
C PRO A 255 -14.00 -11.20 8.79
N LEU A 256 -12.99 -11.26 9.66
CA LEU A 256 -12.28 -12.50 9.90
C LEU A 256 -13.22 -13.58 10.44
N PRO A 257 -13.12 -14.85 10.01
CA PRO A 257 -13.96 -15.94 10.49
C PRO A 257 -13.53 -16.41 11.89
N VAL A 258 -13.55 -15.50 12.87
CA VAL A 258 -13.10 -15.73 14.25
C VAL A 258 -14.10 -15.12 15.24
N PRO A 259 -14.16 -15.61 16.50
CA PRO A 259 -14.99 -15.00 17.52
C PRO A 259 -14.59 -13.56 17.84
N TYR A 260 -15.58 -12.68 18.00
CA TYR A 260 -15.43 -11.28 18.37
C TYR A 260 -15.88 -11.02 19.82
N LEU A 261 -15.24 -10.04 20.47
CA LEU A 261 -15.65 -9.48 21.76
C LEU A 261 -15.60 -7.96 21.64
N ALA A 262 -16.71 -7.27 21.93
CA ALA A 262 -16.82 -5.81 21.77
C ALA A 262 -16.42 -5.31 20.36
N GLY A 263 -16.78 -6.06 19.31
CA GLY A 263 -16.43 -5.71 17.92
C GLY A 263 -14.96 -5.93 17.53
N ILE A 264 -14.16 -6.55 18.39
CA ILE A 264 -12.74 -6.85 18.15
C ILE A 264 -12.54 -8.37 18.17
N PRO A 265 -11.75 -8.95 17.26
CA PRO A 265 -11.37 -10.36 17.30
C PRO A 265 -10.78 -10.74 18.65
N ARG A 266 -11.30 -11.81 19.29
CA ARG A 266 -10.88 -12.22 20.64
C ARG A 266 -9.38 -12.45 20.77
N PHE A 267 -8.72 -12.92 19.72
CA PHE A 267 -7.27 -13.16 19.75
C PHE A 267 -6.47 -11.86 19.90
N LEU A 268 -6.99 -10.70 19.41
CA LEU A 268 -6.33 -9.39 19.58
C LEU A 268 -6.34 -8.96 21.06
N TRP A 269 -7.44 -9.18 21.76
CA TRP A 269 -7.48 -8.95 23.23
C TRP A 269 -6.44 -9.78 23.97
N GLY A 270 -6.33 -11.08 23.62
CA GLY A 270 -5.31 -11.96 24.18
C GLY A 270 -3.88 -11.51 23.83
N ARG A 271 -3.66 -10.98 22.60
CA ARG A 271 -2.37 -10.43 22.16
C ARG A 271 -2.01 -9.18 22.97
N ALA A 272 -2.94 -8.24 23.10
CA ALA A 272 -2.75 -7.02 23.88
C ALA A 272 -2.49 -7.31 25.35
N GLY A 273 -3.28 -8.18 25.96
CA GLY A 273 -3.10 -8.58 27.37
C GLY A 273 -1.73 -9.22 27.64
N ARG A 274 -1.27 -10.12 26.77
CA ARG A 274 0.06 -10.71 26.86
C ARG A 274 1.18 -9.68 26.70
N ALA A 275 1.05 -8.76 25.72
CA ALA A 275 2.01 -7.70 25.51
C ALA A 275 2.09 -6.78 26.74
N LEU A 276 0.95 -6.35 27.28
CA LEU A 276 0.88 -5.53 28.50
C LEU A 276 1.52 -6.20 29.71
N LEU A 277 1.23 -7.49 29.95
CA LEU A 277 1.84 -8.26 31.02
C LEU A 277 3.37 -8.37 30.85
N ARG A 278 3.87 -8.53 29.64
CA ARG A 278 5.31 -8.59 29.36
C ARG A 278 5.97 -7.23 29.57
N LEU A 279 5.32 -6.14 29.16
CA LEU A 279 5.83 -4.78 29.37
C LEU A 279 5.90 -4.41 30.87
N SER A 280 4.91 -4.83 31.68
CA SER A 280 4.85 -4.51 33.10
C SER A 280 5.85 -5.31 33.96
N ARG A 281 6.08 -6.59 33.66
CA ARG A 281 6.82 -7.51 34.54
C ARG A 281 8.33 -7.61 34.30
N LEU A 282 8.84 -7.28 33.11
CA LEU A 282 10.22 -7.64 32.72
C LEU A 282 10.93 -6.58 31.87
N ARG A 283 10.50 -5.33 31.89
CA ARG A 283 11.08 -4.27 31.03
C ARG A 283 12.60 -4.12 31.18
N SER A 284 13.14 -4.32 32.39
CA SER A 284 14.57 -4.12 32.69
C SER A 284 15.48 -5.31 32.33
N ARG A 285 14.92 -6.48 31.98
CA ARG A 285 15.67 -7.72 31.74
C ARG A 285 15.55 -8.28 30.29
N ARG A 286 14.78 -7.64 29.43
CA ARG A 286 14.53 -8.10 28.06
C ARG A 286 15.32 -7.28 27.04
N PRO A 287 15.72 -7.90 25.89
CA PRO A 287 16.28 -7.16 24.79
C PRO A 287 15.36 -6.00 24.37
N ALA A 288 15.93 -4.85 24.06
CA ALA A 288 15.19 -3.66 23.63
C ALA A 288 14.28 -3.93 22.43
N ARG A 289 14.71 -4.82 21.51
CA ARG A 289 13.97 -5.29 20.36
C ARG A 289 12.65 -5.98 20.74
N ASP A 290 12.68 -6.89 21.72
CA ASP A 290 11.48 -7.62 22.18
C ASP A 290 10.48 -6.71 22.87
N VAL A 291 10.99 -5.77 23.69
CA VAL A 291 10.15 -4.76 24.36
C VAL A 291 9.45 -3.89 23.33
N PHE A 292 10.18 -3.46 22.31
CA PHE A 292 9.62 -2.65 21.25
C PHE A 292 8.60 -3.42 20.38
N THR A 293 8.85 -4.70 20.11
CA THR A 293 7.88 -5.58 19.47
C THR A 293 6.53 -5.62 20.20
N ASP A 294 6.55 -5.80 21.53
CA ASP A 294 5.33 -5.82 22.33
C ASP A 294 4.63 -4.44 22.34
N GLU A 295 5.40 -3.35 22.34
CA GLU A 295 4.89 -1.98 22.24
C GLU A 295 4.17 -1.77 20.88
N LEU A 296 4.78 -2.15 19.76
CA LEU A 296 4.18 -2.03 18.43
C LEU A 296 2.87 -2.82 18.30
N ARG A 297 2.82 -4.01 18.90
CA ARG A 297 1.57 -4.80 18.97
C ARG A 297 0.46 -4.09 19.74
N MET A 298 0.80 -3.34 20.78
CA MET A 298 -0.18 -2.53 21.52
C MET A 298 -0.72 -1.39 20.66
N TRP A 299 0.15 -0.71 19.90
CA TRP A 299 -0.27 0.35 18.97
C TRP A 299 -1.17 -0.19 17.85
N ASP A 300 -0.87 -1.35 17.26
CA ASP A 300 -1.72 -2.01 16.24
C ASP A 300 -3.13 -2.32 16.79
N VAL A 301 -3.21 -2.85 18.03
CA VAL A 301 -4.51 -3.16 18.67
C VAL A 301 -5.27 -1.88 19.02
N ALA A 302 -4.61 -0.84 19.53
CA ALA A 302 -5.24 0.45 19.81
C ALA A 302 -5.81 1.08 18.53
N GLY A 303 -5.01 1.09 17.46
CA GLY A 303 -5.48 1.55 16.15
C GLY A 303 -6.67 0.75 15.63
N TYR A 304 -6.62 -0.59 15.71
CA TYR A 304 -7.73 -1.45 15.30
C TYR A 304 -9.03 -1.13 16.07
N PHE A 305 -8.91 -0.93 17.38
CA PHE A 305 -10.05 -0.50 18.21
C PHE A 305 -10.63 0.83 17.71
N CYS A 306 -9.77 1.83 17.49
CA CYS A 306 -10.19 3.13 16.97
C CYS A 306 -10.90 3.00 15.61
N GLY A 307 -10.31 2.27 14.66
CA GLY A 307 -10.91 2.07 13.33
C GLY A 307 -12.28 1.38 13.36
N ARG A 308 -12.49 0.47 14.31
CA ARG A 308 -13.82 -0.17 14.51
C ARG A 308 -14.85 0.78 15.13
N GLN A 309 -14.44 1.65 16.07
CA GLN A 309 -15.35 2.51 16.82
C GLN A 309 -15.67 3.81 16.08
N VAL A 310 -14.73 4.40 15.35
CA VAL A 310 -14.92 5.66 14.62
C VAL A 310 -16.17 5.62 13.74
N TYR A 311 -16.38 4.55 13.02
CA TYR A 311 -17.58 4.43 12.19
C TYR A 311 -18.87 4.25 13.04
N THR A 312 -18.78 3.62 14.19
CA THR A 312 -19.91 3.47 15.11
C THR A 312 -20.30 4.84 15.67
N LEU A 313 -19.30 5.64 16.08
CA LEU A 313 -19.51 7.00 16.57
C LEU A 313 -20.03 7.94 15.47
N ALA A 314 -19.47 7.87 14.25
CA ALA A 314 -19.94 8.63 13.10
C ALA A 314 -21.41 8.35 12.76
N ARG A 315 -21.87 7.11 12.94
CA ARG A 315 -23.28 6.72 12.71
C ARG A 315 -24.26 7.30 13.76
N PHE A 316 -23.75 7.62 14.95
CA PHE A 316 -24.51 8.25 16.03
C PHE A 316 -24.29 9.77 16.11
N SER A 317 -23.48 10.36 15.24
CA SER A 317 -23.26 11.80 15.20
C SER A 317 -24.53 12.53 14.75
N PRO A 318 -24.94 13.63 15.42
CA PRO A 318 -26.09 14.44 15.01
C PRO A 318 -25.99 15.00 13.59
N VAL A 319 -24.79 15.07 13.01
CA VAL A 319 -24.53 15.51 11.63
C VAL A 319 -24.99 14.47 10.61
N ALA A 320 -25.02 13.20 10.99
CA ALA A 320 -25.46 12.09 10.11
C ALA A 320 -26.98 12.00 9.91
N SER A 321 -27.77 12.72 10.72
CA SER A 321 -29.24 12.60 10.71
C SER A 321 -29.97 13.48 9.69
N ARG A 322 -29.24 14.25 8.89
CA ARG A 322 -29.84 15.15 7.89
C ARG A 322 -29.22 14.94 6.51
N ARG A 323 -29.68 13.96 5.79
CA ARG A 323 -29.73 13.77 4.32
C ARG A 323 -29.34 12.36 3.87
N ASP A 324 -30.05 11.94 2.85
CA ASP A 324 -30.07 10.72 2.04
C ASP A 324 -28.78 9.88 1.85
N GLY A 325 -28.88 8.76 2.03
CA GLY A 325 -28.76 7.34 1.67
C GLY A 325 -27.41 6.75 1.35
N SER A 326 -26.27 7.33 1.02
CA SER A 326 -25.02 6.57 0.70
C SER A 326 -23.68 7.27 0.97
N ASP A 327 -23.64 8.57 0.97
CA ASP A 327 -22.38 9.34 1.09
C ASP A 327 -22.08 9.88 2.51
N HIS A 328 -23.07 9.85 3.40
CA HIS A 328 -23.01 10.52 4.70
C HIS A 328 -22.16 9.80 5.75
N GLY A 329 -22.07 8.48 5.67
CA GLY A 329 -21.21 7.70 6.57
C GLY A 329 -19.73 7.97 6.34
N TYR A 330 -19.35 8.23 5.09
CA TYR A 330 -17.97 8.52 4.70
C TYR A 330 -17.55 9.95 5.12
N ALA A 331 -18.39 10.95 4.87
CA ALA A 331 -18.10 12.34 5.27
C ALA A 331 -18.06 12.50 6.80
N ALA A 332 -18.95 11.84 7.54
CA ALA A 332 -18.92 11.83 9.01
C ALA A 332 -17.70 11.09 9.56
N MET A 333 -17.27 10.01 8.91
CA MET A 333 -16.05 9.30 9.25
C MET A 333 -14.82 10.17 9.00
N GLN A 334 -14.76 10.89 7.88
CA GLN A 334 -13.67 11.81 7.57
C GLN A 334 -13.57 12.95 8.60
N HIS A 335 -14.70 13.50 9.02
CA HIS A 335 -14.74 14.55 10.04
C HIS A 335 -14.25 14.05 11.41
N GLU A 336 -14.64 12.84 11.82
CA GLU A 336 -14.21 12.28 13.11
C GLU A 336 -12.75 11.85 13.10
N LEU A 337 -12.26 11.36 11.96
CA LEU A 337 -10.85 11.05 11.77
C LEU A 337 -9.99 12.33 11.75
N ALA A 338 -10.45 13.43 11.11
CA ALA A 338 -9.78 14.73 11.16
C ALA A 338 -9.68 15.28 12.60
N ARG A 339 -10.71 15.07 13.40
CA ARG A 339 -10.69 15.39 14.83
C ARG A 339 -9.67 14.58 15.63
N MET A 340 -9.48 13.32 15.25
CA MET A 340 -8.44 12.46 15.88
C MET A 340 -7.04 12.92 15.49
N GLU A 341 -6.85 13.43 14.30
CA GLU A 341 -5.59 14.02 13.81
C GLU A 341 -5.28 15.35 14.53
N GLU A 342 -6.30 16.17 14.81
CA GLU A 342 -6.17 17.39 15.62
C GLU A 342 -5.83 17.11 17.10
N LEU A 343 -6.19 15.94 17.63
CA LEU A 343 -5.87 15.50 18.99
C LEU A 343 -4.50 14.80 19.08
N ALA A 344 -3.84 14.56 17.95
CA ALA A 344 -2.47 14.10 17.90
C ALA A 344 -1.51 15.17 18.45
N PRO A 345 -0.41 14.81 19.15
CA PRO A 345 0.54 15.77 19.72
C PRO A 345 1.00 16.82 18.72
N ALA A 346 1.21 18.06 19.17
CA ALA A 346 1.54 19.21 18.32
C ALA A 346 2.83 19.02 17.46
N GLU A 347 3.71 18.11 17.83
CA GLU A 347 4.90 17.70 17.07
C GLU A 347 4.55 17.02 15.74
N GLU A 348 3.36 16.47 15.60
CA GLU A 348 2.90 15.84 14.36
C GLU A 348 2.55 16.86 13.26
N ARG A 349 2.13 18.08 13.62
CA ARG A 349 1.73 19.15 12.68
C ARG A 349 2.93 19.81 12.00
N HIS A 350 4.10 19.75 12.61
CA HIS A 350 5.31 20.43 12.09
C HIS A 350 6.08 19.59 11.07
N MET A 351 5.86 18.26 11.03
CA MET A 351 6.50 17.39 10.01
C MET A 351 5.79 17.45 8.66
N ASP A 352 4.48 17.71 8.64
CA ASP A 352 3.74 17.90 7.38
C ASP A 352 4.04 19.26 6.73
N ASP A 353 4.39 20.30 7.54
CA ASP A 353 4.71 21.65 7.07
C ASP A 353 6.19 21.81 6.66
N VAL A 354 7.11 21.02 7.21
CA VAL A 354 8.56 21.10 6.87
C VAL A 354 8.87 20.45 5.52
N GLU A 355 8.08 19.48 5.07
CA GLU A 355 8.21 18.92 3.71
C GLU A 355 7.55 19.80 2.62
N LEU A 356 6.85 20.87 2.98
CA LEU A 356 6.30 21.85 2.03
C LEU A 356 7.24 23.02 1.78
N ALA A 357 8.37 23.10 2.48
CA ALA A 357 9.32 24.23 2.43
C ALA A 357 10.78 23.82 2.12
N GLY A 358 11.03 22.59 1.65
CA GLY A 358 12.37 22.13 1.29
C GLY A 358 12.44 21.63 -0.16
#